data_7d9e59cca05c4fd55de350c2b146990b
#
_entry.id   7d9e59cca05c4fd55de350c2b146990b
#
_cell.length_a   1.000
_cell.length_b   1.000
_cell.length_c   1.000
_cell.angle_alpha   90.00
_cell.angle_beta   90.00
_cell.angle_gamma   90.00
#
_symmetry.space_group_name_H-M   'P 1'
#
loop_
_entity.id
_entity.type
_entity.pdbx_description
1 polymer ?
#
loop_
_entity_poly.entity_id
_entity_poly.type
_entity_poly.pdbx_seq_one_letter_code
_entity_poly.pdbx_strand_id
1 'polypeptide(L)'
;TRNKKTTCGLCSRLRRGSLYGFAADIGATKIALGHHRDDIVETLFLNLFFGGSLKAMPPKLLSDDRRNVVIRPLAYCKEKDLAAYADYKAFPIIPCNLCGSQENLQRVQIKPMLADWERQYPGRTETIFRGICNVAPSQLADTALFDFTSLRAEVDRDLHLPAIRVVNL
;
A
#
# COMPACT_ATOMS: atom_id res chain seq x y z
N THR A 1 -12.78 19.63 -19.62
CA THR A 1 -12.29 19.68 -18.23
C THR A 1 -10.83 19.26 -18.20
N ARG A 2 -9.92 20.25 -18.06
CA ARG A 2 -8.47 20.06 -17.98
C ARG A 2 -8.16 19.21 -16.73
N ASN A 3 -7.61 18.00 -16.94
CA ASN A 3 -6.99 17.19 -15.89
C ASN A 3 -5.84 18.00 -15.26
N LYS A 4 -6.09 18.60 -14.09
CA LYS A 4 -5.03 19.15 -13.25
C LYS A 4 -4.21 17.97 -12.71
N LYS A 5 -3.13 17.61 -13.43
CA LYS A 5 -2.09 16.72 -12.89
C LYS A 5 -1.60 17.33 -11.59
N THR A 6 -1.86 16.65 -10.48
CA THR A 6 -1.52 17.16 -9.15
C THR A 6 -0.01 17.39 -9.05
N THR A 7 0.40 18.55 -8.58
CA THR A 7 1.80 18.98 -8.40
C THR A 7 2.60 17.96 -7.58
N CYS A 8 1.95 17.19 -6.72
CA CYS A 8 2.55 16.14 -5.89
C CYS A 8 3.06 14.91 -6.64
N GLY A 9 2.33 14.44 -7.64
CA GLY A 9 2.81 13.32 -8.45
C GLY A 9 4.08 13.69 -9.23
N LEU A 10 4.22 14.97 -9.62
CA LEU A 10 5.44 15.48 -10.24
C LEU A 10 6.58 15.60 -9.20
N CYS A 11 6.33 16.21 -8.05
CA CYS A 11 7.31 16.38 -6.97
C CYS A 11 7.83 15.02 -6.46
N SER A 12 6.96 14.05 -6.26
CA SER A 12 7.32 12.70 -5.85
C SER A 12 8.19 11.98 -6.90
N ARG A 13 7.90 12.17 -8.19
CA ARG A 13 8.72 11.61 -9.29
C ARG A 13 10.10 12.28 -9.37
N LEU A 14 10.15 13.61 -9.26
CA LEU A 14 11.42 14.35 -9.27
C LEU A 14 12.31 13.97 -8.09
N ARG A 15 11.74 13.88 -6.88
CA ARG A 15 12.46 13.43 -5.69
C ARG A 15 13.01 12.02 -5.86
N ARG A 16 12.21 11.07 -6.37
CA ARG A 16 12.69 9.70 -6.65
C ARG A 16 13.78 9.69 -7.71
N GLY A 17 13.61 10.44 -8.79
CA GLY A 17 14.62 10.56 -9.85
C GLY A 17 15.95 11.06 -9.31
N SER A 18 15.95 12.12 -8.48
CA SER A 18 17.14 12.65 -7.85
C SER A 18 17.81 11.65 -6.91
N LEU A 19 17.01 10.93 -6.09
CA LEU A 19 17.54 9.88 -5.19
C LEU A 19 18.16 8.72 -5.97
N TYR A 20 17.53 8.29 -7.05
CA TYR A 20 18.02 7.18 -7.88
C TYR A 20 19.29 7.58 -8.65
N GLY A 21 19.33 8.81 -9.19
CA GLY A 21 20.52 9.37 -9.81
C GLY A 21 21.69 9.40 -8.82
N PHE A 22 21.50 10.01 -7.65
CA PHE A 22 22.52 10.07 -6.61
C PHE A 22 22.98 8.67 -6.14
N ALA A 23 22.05 7.74 -5.97
CA ALA A 23 22.38 6.36 -5.61
C ALA A 23 23.27 5.69 -6.67
N ALA A 24 22.98 5.93 -7.94
CA ALA A 24 23.82 5.43 -9.05
C ALA A 24 25.21 6.06 -9.05
N ASP A 25 25.30 7.38 -8.84
CA ASP A 25 26.55 8.13 -8.83
C ASP A 25 27.52 7.66 -7.74
N ILE A 26 26.99 7.27 -6.57
CA ILE A 26 27.80 6.74 -5.46
C ILE A 26 27.94 5.21 -5.46
N GLY A 27 27.42 4.51 -6.48
CA GLY A 27 27.47 3.05 -6.58
C GLY A 27 26.60 2.31 -5.54
N ALA A 28 25.57 2.95 -4.98
CA ALA A 28 24.67 2.31 -4.02
C ALA A 28 23.79 1.28 -4.70
N THR A 29 23.69 0.09 -4.12
CA THR A 29 22.81 -1.01 -4.62
C THR A 29 21.45 -1.00 -3.96
N LYS A 30 21.30 -0.30 -2.83
CA LYS A 30 20.06 -0.24 -2.03
C LYS A 30 19.74 1.19 -1.63
N ILE A 31 18.44 1.49 -1.60
CA ILE A 31 17.88 2.76 -1.11
C ILE A 31 16.97 2.44 0.06
N ALA A 32 17.32 2.88 1.27
CA ALA A 32 16.50 2.73 2.46
C ALA A 32 15.56 3.93 2.60
N LEU A 33 14.25 3.66 2.72
CA LEU A 33 13.23 4.66 2.97
C LEU A 33 12.64 4.49 4.36
N GLY A 34 12.37 5.61 5.05
CA GLY A 34 11.86 5.65 6.42
C GLY A 34 10.37 5.32 6.59
N HIS A 35 9.70 4.76 5.58
CA HIS A 35 8.30 4.38 5.71
C HIS A 35 8.12 3.29 6.76
N HIS A 36 7.11 3.46 7.59
CA HIS A 36 6.77 2.56 8.69
C HIS A 36 5.42 1.85 8.46
N ARG A 37 5.01 0.99 9.41
CA ARG A 37 3.80 0.17 9.32
C ARG A 37 2.54 1.01 9.03
N ASP A 38 2.40 2.12 9.74
CA ASP A 38 1.21 2.96 9.63
C ASP A 38 1.13 3.65 8.26
N ASP A 39 2.27 4.08 7.67
CA ASP A 39 2.34 4.57 6.29
C ASP A 39 1.86 3.51 5.27
N ILE A 40 2.20 2.25 5.51
CA ILE A 40 1.81 1.14 4.63
C ILE A 40 0.30 0.94 4.69
N VAL A 41 -0.29 0.98 5.88
CA VAL A 41 -1.74 0.87 6.08
C VAL A 41 -2.46 2.09 5.51
N GLU A 42 -1.99 3.31 5.75
CA GLU A 42 -2.53 4.52 5.14
C GLU A 42 -2.52 4.43 3.61
N THR A 43 -1.42 3.93 3.03
CA THR A 43 -1.28 3.78 1.58
C THR A 43 -2.26 2.74 1.01
N LEU A 44 -2.55 1.65 1.75
CA LEU A 44 -3.59 0.71 1.36
C LEU A 44 -4.94 1.42 1.22
N PHE A 45 -5.36 2.18 2.25
CA PHE A 45 -6.66 2.86 2.22
C PHE A 45 -6.73 3.99 1.19
N LEU A 46 -5.63 4.71 0.96
CA LEU A 46 -5.55 5.68 -0.13
C LEU A 46 -5.79 5.02 -1.50
N ASN A 47 -5.13 3.89 -1.75
CA ASN A 47 -5.32 3.17 -3.01
C ASN A 47 -6.71 2.54 -3.11
N LEU A 48 -7.23 1.99 -2.03
CA LEU A 48 -8.55 1.34 -1.99
C LEU A 48 -9.68 2.37 -2.21
N PHE A 49 -9.68 3.48 -1.49
CA PHE A 49 -10.78 4.45 -1.50
C PHE A 49 -10.73 5.41 -2.68
N PHE A 50 -9.55 5.78 -3.12
CA PHE A 50 -9.37 6.79 -4.17
C PHE A 50 -8.80 6.23 -5.47
N GLY A 51 -8.20 5.04 -5.44
CA GLY A 51 -7.60 4.38 -6.59
C GLY A 51 -8.31 3.11 -7.05
N GLY A 52 -9.28 2.59 -6.28
CA GLY A 52 -9.96 1.33 -6.58
C GLY A 52 -9.02 0.13 -6.69
N SER A 53 -7.94 0.12 -5.89
CA SER A 53 -6.90 -0.91 -5.99
C SER A 53 -6.44 -1.39 -4.61
N LEU A 54 -6.38 -2.71 -4.42
CA LEU A 54 -5.77 -3.34 -3.25
C LEU A 54 -4.24 -3.31 -3.37
N LYS A 55 -3.67 -2.16 -3.04
CA LYS A 55 -2.24 -1.88 -3.21
C LYS A 55 -1.70 -1.12 -2.00
N ALA A 56 -0.57 -1.59 -1.47
CA ALA A 56 0.17 -0.93 -0.39
C ALA A 56 1.64 -0.74 -0.79
N MET A 57 2.53 -0.58 0.19
CA MET A 57 3.98 -0.48 -0.02
C MET A 57 4.65 -1.74 0.54
N PRO A 58 5.27 -2.59 -0.28
CA PRO A 58 6.00 -3.74 0.23
C PRO A 58 7.28 -3.31 0.98
N PRO A 59 7.76 -4.10 1.97
CA PRO A 59 9.00 -3.82 2.69
C PRO A 59 10.25 -3.76 1.80
N LYS A 60 10.19 -4.44 0.65
CA LYS A 60 11.28 -4.50 -0.33
C LYS A 60 10.71 -4.58 -1.73
N LEU A 61 11.25 -3.81 -2.65
CA LEU A 61 10.93 -3.87 -4.08
C LEU A 61 12.12 -3.46 -4.93
N LEU A 62 12.10 -3.82 -6.19
CA LEU A 62 13.03 -3.32 -7.19
C LEU A 62 12.56 -1.93 -7.67
N SER A 63 13.48 -0.99 -7.87
CA SER A 63 13.15 0.33 -8.46
C SER A 63 12.59 0.18 -9.88
N ASP A 64 11.84 1.18 -10.34
CA ASP A 64 11.18 1.14 -11.66
C ASP A 64 12.21 0.97 -12.80
N ASP A 65 13.41 1.54 -12.65
CA ASP A 65 14.55 1.41 -13.57
C ASP A 65 15.39 0.14 -13.34
N ARG A 66 15.01 -0.69 -12.35
CA ARG A 66 15.64 -1.95 -11.95
C ARG A 66 17.10 -1.86 -11.47
N ARG A 67 17.62 -0.66 -11.22
CA ARG A 67 19.03 -0.44 -10.80
C ARG A 67 19.23 -0.59 -9.30
N ASN A 68 18.24 -0.27 -8.49
CA ASN A 68 18.34 -0.26 -7.05
C ASN A 68 17.27 -1.14 -6.39
N VAL A 69 17.62 -1.72 -5.26
CA VAL A 69 16.65 -2.34 -4.37
C VAL A 69 16.19 -1.30 -3.35
N VAL A 70 14.90 -0.94 -3.40
CA VAL A 70 14.28 -0.09 -2.38
C VAL A 70 13.87 -0.95 -1.19
N ILE A 71 14.31 -0.57 0.02
CA ILE A 71 13.97 -1.26 1.27
C ILE A 71 13.30 -0.29 2.24
N ARG A 72 12.45 -0.83 3.12
CA ARG A 72 11.79 -0.08 4.20
C ARG A 72 12.08 -0.78 5.53
N PRO A 73 13.23 -0.47 6.16
CA PRO A 73 13.65 -1.16 7.39
C PRO A 73 12.65 -1.03 8.53
N LEU A 74 11.86 0.06 8.54
CA LEU A 74 10.86 0.36 9.56
C LEU A 74 9.46 -0.17 9.24
N ALA A 75 9.29 -0.99 8.18
CA ALA A 75 8.00 -1.45 7.69
C ALA A 75 7.11 -2.14 8.74
N TYR A 76 7.70 -2.70 9.78
CA TYR A 76 7.00 -3.40 10.86
C TYR A 76 6.91 -2.57 12.16
N CYS A 77 7.53 -1.39 12.20
CA CYS A 77 7.52 -0.51 13.37
C CYS A 77 6.24 0.35 13.39
N LYS A 78 5.69 0.57 14.57
CA LYS A 78 4.56 1.48 14.78
C LYS A 78 5.03 2.93 14.78
N GLU A 79 4.26 3.83 14.17
CA GLU A 79 4.57 5.27 14.15
C GLU A 79 4.81 5.81 15.56
N LYS A 80 3.94 5.45 16.52
CA LYS A 80 4.05 5.91 17.92
C LYS A 80 5.36 5.51 18.59
N ASP A 81 5.86 4.30 18.31
CA ASP A 81 7.10 3.81 18.91
C ASP A 81 8.31 4.53 18.31
N LEU A 82 8.24 4.84 17.00
CA LEU A 82 9.27 5.63 16.31
C LEU A 82 9.27 7.09 16.79
N ALA A 83 8.10 7.70 17.00
CA ALA A 83 7.99 9.05 17.55
C ALA A 83 8.59 9.12 18.96
N ALA A 84 8.22 8.20 19.85
CA ALA A 84 8.78 8.12 21.20
C ALA A 84 10.31 7.93 21.19
N TYR A 85 10.82 7.12 20.27
CA TYR A 85 12.28 6.95 20.13
C TYR A 85 12.97 8.20 19.59
N ALA A 86 12.35 8.89 18.62
CA ALA A 86 12.88 10.14 18.09
C ALA A 86 12.93 11.25 19.15
N ASP A 87 11.90 11.36 19.98
CA ASP A 87 11.85 12.29 21.11
C ASP A 87 12.93 11.96 22.16
N TYR A 88 13.04 10.68 22.53
CA TYR A 88 14.08 10.22 23.46
C TYR A 88 15.52 10.54 22.96
N LYS A 89 15.74 10.43 21.65
CA LYS A 89 17.03 10.72 21.02
C LYS A 89 17.21 12.18 20.64
N ALA A 90 16.20 13.03 20.84
CA ALA A 90 16.17 14.44 20.44
C ALA A 90 16.60 14.64 18.97
N PHE A 91 16.07 13.81 18.05
CA PHE A 91 16.38 13.94 16.63
C PHE A 91 15.85 15.29 16.10
N PRO A 92 16.64 16.00 15.27
CA PRO A 92 16.20 17.23 14.64
C PRO A 92 15.18 16.93 13.53
N ILE A 93 13.91 16.81 13.91
CA ILE A 93 12.83 16.56 12.96
C ILE A 93 12.40 17.86 12.29
N ILE A 94 12.53 17.93 10.97
CA ILE A 94 12.07 19.06 10.18
C ILE A 94 10.54 18.91 9.98
N PRO A 95 9.72 19.86 10.46
CA PRO A 95 8.27 19.78 10.27
C PRO A 95 7.91 19.89 8.79
N CYS A 96 7.08 18.96 8.30
CA CYS A 96 6.62 18.93 6.91
C CYS A 96 5.38 19.78 6.74
N ASN A 97 5.54 21.11 6.64
CA ASN A 97 4.47 22.08 6.36
C ASN A 97 4.59 22.76 4.99
N LEU A 98 5.47 22.25 4.12
CA LEU A 98 5.83 22.87 2.84
C LEU A 98 4.94 22.50 1.65
N CYS A 99 4.07 21.49 1.75
CA CYS A 99 3.25 21.01 0.63
C CYS A 99 1.75 21.06 0.97
N GLY A 100 1.04 22.10 0.48
CA GLY A 100 -0.43 22.16 0.45
C GLY A 100 -1.03 21.29 -0.67
N SER A 101 -0.67 20.01 -0.79
CA SER A 101 -1.08 19.17 -1.92
C SER A 101 -2.34 18.35 -1.63
N GLN A 102 -3.08 17.96 -2.70
CA GLN A 102 -4.31 17.16 -2.59
C GLN A 102 -4.09 15.77 -1.98
N GLU A 103 -2.92 15.16 -2.17
CA GLU A 103 -2.58 13.89 -1.50
C GLU A 103 -2.49 14.05 0.02
N ASN A 104 -2.02 15.22 0.50
CA ASN A 104 -2.09 15.55 1.92
C ASN A 104 -3.54 15.69 2.40
N LEU A 105 -4.45 16.22 1.58
CA LEU A 105 -5.88 16.30 1.94
C LEU A 105 -6.51 14.91 2.10
N GLN A 106 -6.18 13.94 1.23
CA GLN A 106 -6.66 12.56 1.34
C GLN A 106 -6.05 11.86 2.56
N ARG A 107 -4.75 12.02 2.82
CA ARG A 107 -4.09 11.49 4.02
C ARG A 107 -4.64 12.12 5.31
N VAL A 108 -4.98 13.40 5.29
CA VAL A 108 -5.65 14.09 6.42
C VAL A 108 -7.00 13.47 6.75
N GLN A 109 -7.66 12.78 5.81
CA GLN A 109 -8.90 12.04 6.06
C GLN A 109 -8.62 10.62 6.58
N ILE A 110 -7.66 9.91 5.97
CA ILE A 110 -7.35 8.52 6.30
C ILE A 110 -6.73 8.39 7.70
N LYS A 111 -5.76 9.24 8.04
CA LYS A 111 -5.04 9.13 9.33
C LYS A 111 -5.95 9.26 10.55
N PRO A 112 -6.85 10.27 10.65
CA PRO A 112 -7.81 10.35 11.75
C PRO A 112 -8.77 9.17 11.80
N MET A 113 -9.25 8.69 10.64
CA MET A 113 -10.12 7.52 10.54
C MET A 113 -9.44 6.27 11.14
N LEU A 114 -8.19 6.01 10.78
CA LEU A 114 -7.43 4.88 11.32
C LEU A 114 -7.15 5.04 12.83
N ALA A 115 -6.85 6.25 13.29
CA ALA A 115 -6.66 6.55 14.71
C ALA A 115 -7.96 6.33 15.52
N ASP A 116 -9.10 6.68 14.92
CA ASP A 116 -10.42 6.47 15.53
C ASP A 116 -10.74 4.97 15.63
N TRP A 117 -10.48 4.21 14.58
CA TRP A 117 -10.64 2.75 14.60
C TRP A 117 -9.71 2.07 15.62
N GLU A 118 -8.46 2.51 15.73
CA GLU A 118 -7.53 1.97 16.70
C GLU A 118 -7.97 2.28 18.15
N ARG A 119 -8.59 3.46 18.39
CA ARG A 119 -9.14 3.84 19.70
C ARG A 119 -10.36 3.00 20.08
N GLN A 120 -11.27 2.80 19.10
CA GLN A 120 -12.51 2.00 19.34
C GLN A 120 -12.21 0.51 19.43
N TYR A 121 -11.23 0.04 18.67
CA TYR A 121 -10.85 -1.36 18.57
C TYR A 121 -9.33 -1.50 18.62
N PRO A 122 -8.72 -1.53 19.80
CA PRO A 122 -7.27 -1.64 19.93
C PRO A 122 -6.68 -2.84 19.19
N GLY A 123 -5.61 -2.61 18.42
CA GLY A 123 -4.99 -3.61 17.57
C GLY A 123 -5.56 -3.69 16.14
N ARG A 124 -6.52 -2.82 15.78
CA ARG A 124 -7.14 -2.82 14.45
C ARG A 124 -6.11 -2.55 13.35
N THR A 125 -5.22 -1.58 13.53
CA THR A 125 -4.16 -1.25 12.57
C THR A 125 -3.22 -2.44 12.34
N GLU A 126 -2.88 -3.16 13.41
CA GLU A 126 -2.08 -4.39 13.33
C GLU A 126 -2.80 -5.48 12.55
N THR A 127 -4.10 -5.67 12.81
CA THR A 127 -4.92 -6.67 12.11
C THR A 127 -5.00 -6.36 10.60
N ILE A 128 -5.18 -5.08 10.24
CA ILE A 128 -5.18 -4.64 8.84
C ILE A 128 -3.83 -4.91 8.18
N PHE A 129 -2.74 -4.57 8.84
CA PHE A 129 -1.39 -4.82 8.33
C PHE A 129 -1.14 -6.31 8.12
N ARG A 130 -1.55 -7.17 9.06
CA ARG A 130 -1.49 -8.63 8.91
C ARG A 130 -2.32 -9.12 7.73
N GLY A 131 -3.48 -8.52 7.47
CA GLY A 131 -4.30 -8.82 6.29
C GLY A 131 -3.57 -8.56 4.98
N ILE A 132 -2.77 -7.49 4.89
CA ILE A 132 -1.93 -7.20 3.71
C ILE A 132 -0.88 -8.31 3.50
N CYS A 133 -0.39 -8.91 4.58
CA CYS A 133 0.62 -9.97 4.55
C CYS A 133 0.03 -11.37 4.38
N ASN A 134 -1.30 -11.51 4.38
CA ASN A 134 -2.00 -12.78 4.34
C ASN A 134 -3.19 -12.71 3.36
N VAL A 135 -2.87 -12.67 2.08
CA VAL A 135 -3.86 -12.60 1.00
C VAL A 135 -4.31 -14.00 0.59
N ALA A 136 -5.62 -14.21 0.43
CA ALA A 136 -6.20 -15.41 -0.14
C ALA A 136 -6.64 -15.14 -1.59
N PRO A 137 -5.81 -15.40 -2.60
CA PRO A 137 -6.10 -15.05 -4.00
C PRO A 137 -7.42 -15.60 -4.52
N SER A 138 -7.76 -16.84 -4.17
CA SER A 138 -8.99 -17.51 -4.57
C SER A 138 -10.28 -16.89 -4.01
N GLN A 139 -10.15 -15.95 -3.08
CA GLN A 139 -11.27 -15.21 -2.47
C GLN A 139 -11.38 -13.78 -2.99
N LEU A 140 -10.58 -13.42 -4.00
CA LEU A 140 -10.60 -12.11 -4.66
C LEU A 140 -11.11 -12.23 -6.09
N ALA A 141 -11.68 -11.14 -6.61
CA ALA A 141 -12.26 -11.07 -7.95
C ALA A 141 -11.24 -10.65 -9.04
N ASP A 142 -9.94 -10.78 -8.78
CA ASP A 142 -8.88 -10.45 -9.74
C ASP A 142 -8.43 -11.72 -10.45
N THR A 143 -8.78 -11.83 -11.74
CA THR A 143 -8.44 -12.99 -12.58
C THR A 143 -6.94 -13.18 -12.81
N ALA A 144 -6.13 -12.12 -12.63
CA ALA A 144 -4.67 -12.23 -12.68
C ALA A 144 -4.07 -12.91 -11.45
N LEU A 145 -4.78 -12.88 -10.31
CA LEU A 145 -4.38 -13.57 -9.09
C LEU A 145 -4.93 -14.99 -9.02
N PHE A 146 -6.15 -15.19 -9.51
CA PHE A 146 -6.83 -16.48 -9.49
C PHE A 146 -7.85 -16.57 -10.63
N ASP A 147 -7.67 -17.51 -11.54
CA ASP A 147 -8.56 -17.70 -12.68
C ASP A 147 -9.83 -18.48 -12.27
N PHE A 148 -10.78 -17.77 -11.65
CA PHE A 148 -12.09 -18.32 -11.30
C PHE A 148 -13.00 -18.53 -12.51
N THR A 149 -12.67 -17.94 -13.67
CA THR A 149 -13.51 -18.02 -14.88
C THR A 149 -13.36 -19.37 -15.58
N SER A 150 -12.23 -20.03 -15.42
CA SER A 150 -11.93 -21.36 -15.99
C SER A 150 -12.40 -22.52 -15.13
N LEU A 151 -12.88 -22.27 -13.90
CA LEU A 151 -13.29 -23.32 -12.99
C LEU A 151 -14.42 -24.16 -13.57
N ARG A 152 -14.31 -25.47 -13.42
CA ARG A 152 -15.33 -26.46 -13.77
C ARG A 152 -15.50 -27.43 -12.62
N ALA A 153 -16.72 -27.80 -12.31
CA ALA A 153 -16.99 -28.86 -11.38
C ALA A 153 -16.50 -30.20 -11.95
N GLU A 154 -15.88 -31.01 -11.13
CA GLU A 154 -15.70 -32.43 -11.45
C GLU A 154 -17.08 -33.09 -11.35
N VAL A 155 -17.73 -33.23 -12.49
CA VAL A 155 -19.01 -33.97 -12.56
C VAL A 155 -18.66 -35.44 -12.54
N ASP A 156 -19.16 -36.16 -11.54
CA ASP A 156 -19.16 -37.61 -11.54
C ASP A 156 -19.88 -38.07 -12.82
N ARG A 157 -19.14 -38.68 -13.76
CA ARG A 157 -19.65 -38.99 -15.12
C ARG A 157 -20.79 -40.01 -15.12
N ASP A 158 -21.11 -40.57 -13.95
CA ASP A 158 -22.17 -41.60 -13.78
C ASP A 158 -23.50 -40.96 -13.30
N LEU A 159 -23.55 -39.70 -12.98
CA LEU A 159 -24.78 -38.99 -12.61
C LEU A 159 -25.34 -38.20 -13.80
N HIS A 160 -26.33 -38.77 -14.47
CA HIS A 160 -27.21 -38.09 -15.43
C HIS A 160 -28.11 -37.08 -14.67
N LEU A 161 -27.54 -35.93 -14.29
CA LEU A 161 -28.32 -34.83 -13.74
C LEU A 161 -28.89 -33.96 -14.89
N PRO A 162 -30.17 -33.63 -14.88
CA PRO A 162 -30.77 -32.75 -15.87
C PRO A 162 -30.15 -31.33 -15.75
N ALA A 163 -29.89 -30.72 -16.89
CA ALA A 163 -29.31 -29.36 -16.96
C ALA A 163 -30.20 -28.37 -16.20
N ILE A 164 -29.64 -27.69 -15.21
CA ILE A 164 -30.32 -26.59 -14.51
C ILE A 164 -30.32 -25.40 -15.46
N ARG A 165 -31.51 -24.95 -15.90
CA ARG A 165 -31.62 -23.67 -16.61
C ARG A 165 -31.46 -22.52 -15.61
N VAL A 166 -30.41 -21.72 -15.80
CA VAL A 166 -30.27 -20.44 -15.11
C VAL A 166 -31.30 -19.48 -15.71
N VAL A 167 -32.25 -19.08 -14.91
CA VAL A 167 -33.19 -18.00 -15.26
C VAL A 167 -32.51 -16.70 -14.81
N ASN A 168 -32.15 -15.85 -15.79
CA ASN A 168 -31.71 -14.49 -15.49
C ASN A 168 -32.92 -13.72 -14.94
N LEU A 169 -32.80 -13.21 -13.69
CA LEU A 169 -33.70 -12.27 -13.08
C LEU A 169 -33.37 -10.86 -13.51
#